data_40a5558eba0147a213e6b17f1c6092f9
#
_entry.id   40a5558eba0147a213e6b17f1c6092f9
#
_cell.length_a   1.000
_cell.length_b   1.000
_cell.length_c   1.000
_cell.angle_alpha   90.00
_cell.angle_beta   90.00
_cell.angle_gamma   90.00
#
_symmetry.space_group_name_H-M   'P 1'
#
loop_
_entity.id
_entity.type
_entity.pdbx_description
1 polymer ?
#
loop_
_entity_poly.entity_id
_entity_poly.type
_entity_poly.pdbx_seq_one_letter_code
_entity_poly.pdbx_strand_id
1 'polypeptide(L)'
;MKVVILGSGFAGISAYLKNPRAVVLDKEDYFTLTHKLVDVVERGDPSLALIPLPGKFLRARVRGVDFKRKKVITSEGEVEFDKLIISLGFEQDTSKVKARNVMKLENVEDALKIREALGKTKSVAVLGGGTLGVELSGALAKMGKKVFLIEAQRRLLPFMSQESSDFALSRLQAMGVEVMLNAKVDSVGEFVETSSGKVRADLVVLTAGMRGPSIIRELGLSNVNNRMLVDEYLRSVDFEDVFGAGDCMTVRNSFVPMSAQVAVQSGERAMLNALGEEEKFSYRQLAVILRVGDEYFGDFMGRFVKGNLARLVKDFGVYRAVKMVERASLI
;
A
#
# COMPACT_ATOMS: atom_id res chain seq x y z
N MET A 1 -27.62 -10.82 -11.50
CA MET A 1 -26.87 -10.56 -10.27
C MET A 1 -25.93 -9.39 -10.52
N LYS A 2 -26.12 -8.30 -9.79
CA LYS A 2 -25.34 -7.07 -9.90
C LYS A 2 -24.21 -7.09 -8.85
N VAL A 3 -22.98 -7.16 -9.30
CA VAL A 3 -21.79 -7.07 -8.42
C VAL A 3 -21.26 -5.65 -8.45
N VAL A 4 -21.00 -5.08 -7.27
CA VAL A 4 -20.38 -3.76 -7.12
C VAL A 4 -19.01 -3.94 -6.45
N ILE A 5 -17.99 -3.24 -6.96
CA ILE A 5 -16.63 -3.24 -6.45
C ILE A 5 -16.30 -1.82 -5.96
N LEU A 6 -15.89 -1.69 -4.71
CA LEU A 6 -15.44 -0.43 -4.13
C LEU A 6 -13.91 -0.37 -4.16
N GLY A 7 -13.38 0.57 -4.93
CA GLY A 7 -11.95 0.76 -5.14
C GLY A 7 -11.42 0.02 -6.36
N SER A 8 -10.62 0.71 -7.17
CA SER A 8 -10.00 0.24 -8.41
C SER A 8 -8.49 0.04 -8.31
N GLY A 9 -7.98 -0.23 -7.10
CA GLY A 9 -6.60 -0.64 -6.88
C GLY A 9 -6.31 -2.06 -7.40
N PHE A 10 -5.17 -2.64 -7.00
CA PHE A 10 -4.77 -3.99 -7.44
C PHE A 10 -5.85 -5.05 -7.25
N ALA A 11 -6.52 -5.05 -6.09
CA ALA A 11 -7.59 -6.02 -5.81
C ALA A 11 -8.85 -5.75 -6.64
N GLY A 12 -9.28 -4.49 -6.75
CA GLY A 12 -10.49 -4.13 -7.49
C GLY A 12 -10.38 -4.41 -8.98
N ILE A 13 -9.26 -4.03 -9.61
CA ILE A 13 -8.99 -4.35 -11.03
C ILE A 13 -8.94 -5.86 -11.24
N SER A 14 -8.27 -6.60 -10.35
CA SER A 14 -8.19 -8.06 -10.46
C SER A 14 -9.56 -8.73 -10.34
N ALA A 15 -10.40 -8.25 -9.41
CA ALA A 15 -11.80 -8.69 -9.29
C ALA A 15 -12.60 -8.37 -10.57
N TYR A 16 -12.48 -7.13 -11.08
CA TYR A 16 -13.17 -6.71 -12.30
C TYR A 16 -12.80 -7.58 -13.51
N LEU A 17 -11.54 -7.95 -13.66
CA LEU A 17 -11.09 -8.82 -14.78
C LEU A 17 -11.72 -10.23 -14.74
N LYS A 18 -12.22 -10.69 -13.58
CA LYS A 18 -12.98 -11.96 -13.47
C LYS A 18 -14.45 -11.80 -13.78
N ASN A 19 -15.00 -10.60 -13.58
CA ASN A 19 -16.37 -10.27 -13.97
C ASN A 19 -16.46 -8.84 -14.53
N PRO A 20 -16.24 -8.65 -15.84
CA PRO A 20 -16.27 -7.33 -16.47
C PRO A 20 -17.67 -6.66 -16.51
N ARG A 21 -18.70 -7.36 -16.04
CA ARG A 21 -20.05 -6.79 -15.88
C ARG A 21 -20.24 -6.12 -14.51
N ALA A 22 -19.25 -6.23 -13.60
CA ALA A 22 -19.32 -5.58 -12.30
C ALA A 22 -19.21 -4.06 -12.45
N VAL A 23 -19.92 -3.34 -11.58
CA VAL A 23 -19.82 -1.89 -11.47
C VAL A 23 -18.65 -1.55 -10.54
N VAL A 24 -17.67 -0.83 -11.05
CA VAL A 24 -16.52 -0.38 -10.25
C VAL A 24 -16.71 1.09 -9.87
N LEU A 25 -16.53 1.38 -8.57
CA LEU A 25 -16.60 2.71 -7.99
C LEU A 25 -15.22 3.09 -7.45
N ASP A 26 -14.69 4.23 -7.86
CA ASP A 26 -13.49 4.82 -7.27
C ASP A 26 -13.63 6.33 -7.17
N LYS A 27 -12.95 6.95 -6.23
CA LYS A 27 -12.88 8.41 -6.11
C LYS A 27 -11.97 9.05 -7.15
N GLU A 28 -11.00 8.29 -7.66
CA GLU A 28 -10.03 8.71 -8.66
C GLU A 28 -10.37 8.16 -10.04
N ASP A 29 -9.85 8.80 -11.09
CA ASP A 29 -9.92 8.35 -12.49
C ASP A 29 -8.60 7.74 -12.98
N TYR A 30 -7.70 7.43 -12.05
CA TYR A 30 -6.41 6.80 -12.31
C TYR A 30 -6.10 5.69 -11.31
N PHE A 31 -5.33 4.72 -11.79
CA PHE A 31 -4.70 3.69 -10.97
C PHE A 31 -3.34 4.16 -10.51
N THR A 32 -3.02 3.97 -9.22
CA THR A 32 -1.73 4.33 -8.67
C THR A 32 -0.82 3.11 -8.51
N LEU A 33 0.33 3.14 -9.19
CA LEU A 33 1.44 2.23 -8.94
C LEU A 33 2.15 2.64 -7.64
N THR A 34 1.65 2.20 -6.48
CA THR A 34 2.13 2.65 -5.17
C THR A 34 3.63 2.43 -4.96
N HIS A 35 4.20 1.36 -5.54
CA HIS A 35 5.63 1.09 -5.51
C HIS A 35 6.48 2.05 -6.38
N LYS A 36 5.84 2.96 -7.13
CA LYS A 36 6.48 4.03 -7.91
C LYS A 36 6.43 5.40 -7.23
N LEU A 37 5.79 5.52 -6.07
CA LEU A 37 5.69 6.80 -5.36
C LEU A 37 7.04 7.36 -4.95
N VAL A 38 8.02 6.51 -4.61
CA VAL A 38 9.39 6.95 -4.34
C VAL A 38 10.05 7.52 -5.59
N ASP A 39 9.79 6.96 -6.78
CA ASP A 39 10.27 7.53 -8.05
C ASP A 39 9.66 8.92 -8.32
N VAL A 40 8.39 9.14 -7.95
CA VAL A 40 7.75 10.46 -8.03
C VAL A 40 8.40 11.46 -7.08
N VAL A 41 8.72 11.07 -5.84
CA VAL A 41 9.49 11.91 -4.90
C VAL A 41 10.85 12.26 -5.49
N GLU A 42 11.57 11.29 -6.06
CA GLU A 42 12.92 11.49 -6.62
C GLU A 42 12.91 12.40 -7.85
N ARG A 43 11.95 12.24 -8.77
CA ARG A 43 11.95 12.88 -10.10
C ARG A 43 10.95 14.02 -10.24
N GLY A 44 9.91 14.08 -9.42
CA GLY A 44 8.85 15.08 -9.51
C GLY A 44 7.85 14.84 -10.65
N ASP A 45 7.86 13.67 -11.27
CA ASP A 45 6.97 13.31 -12.38
C ASP A 45 5.85 12.36 -11.93
N PRO A 46 4.61 12.82 -11.81
CA PRO A 46 3.48 12.00 -11.39
C PRO A 46 3.13 10.88 -12.39
N SER A 47 3.47 11.06 -13.68
CA SER A 47 3.16 10.07 -14.73
C SER A 47 3.86 8.72 -14.50
N LEU A 48 4.92 8.71 -13.69
CA LEU A 48 5.63 7.48 -13.31
C LEU A 48 4.78 6.50 -12.48
N ALA A 49 3.78 7.01 -11.78
CA ALA A 49 2.94 6.24 -10.87
C ALA A 49 1.46 6.19 -11.26
N LEU A 50 1.03 6.95 -12.26
CA LEU A 50 -0.36 7.06 -12.65
C LEU A 50 -0.64 6.34 -13.96
N ILE A 51 -1.73 5.55 -13.99
CA ILE A 51 -2.27 4.92 -15.20
C ILE A 51 -3.75 5.29 -15.28
N PRO A 52 -4.25 5.88 -16.38
CA PRO A 52 -5.67 6.17 -16.53
C PRO A 52 -6.55 4.93 -16.35
N LEU A 53 -7.64 5.07 -15.61
CA LEU A 53 -8.63 4.01 -15.44
C LEU A 53 -9.58 3.95 -16.63
N PRO A 54 -10.27 2.79 -16.84
CA PRO A 54 -11.33 2.67 -17.84
C PRO A 54 -12.43 3.71 -17.64
N GLY A 55 -12.79 4.44 -18.67
CA GLY A 55 -13.83 5.50 -18.62
C GLY A 55 -15.23 5.03 -18.22
N LYS A 56 -15.46 3.71 -18.21
CA LYS A 56 -16.70 3.09 -17.72
C LYS A 56 -16.76 2.87 -16.20
N PHE A 57 -15.64 3.05 -15.48
CA PHE A 57 -15.66 3.03 -14.03
C PHE A 57 -16.31 4.31 -13.50
N LEU A 58 -17.15 4.15 -12.48
CA LEU A 58 -17.87 5.29 -11.91
C LEU A 58 -16.95 6.06 -10.97
N ARG A 59 -16.63 7.30 -11.34
CA ARG A 59 -15.88 8.19 -10.46
C ARG A 59 -16.80 8.73 -9.38
N ALA A 60 -16.76 8.12 -8.19
CA ALA A 60 -17.58 8.49 -7.06
C ALA A 60 -16.92 8.14 -5.74
N ARG A 61 -17.01 9.05 -4.77
CA ARG A 61 -16.54 8.78 -3.41
C ARG A 61 -17.61 8.02 -2.63
N VAL A 62 -17.25 6.85 -2.11
CA VAL A 62 -18.10 6.09 -1.19
C VAL A 62 -18.23 6.85 0.13
N ARG A 63 -19.47 7.08 0.57
CA ARG A 63 -19.82 7.74 1.82
C ARG A 63 -20.42 6.79 2.86
N GLY A 64 -21.02 5.69 2.40
CA GLY A 64 -21.65 4.70 3.25
C GLY A 64 -22.18 3.51 2.48
N VAL A 65 -22.65 2.51 3.20
CA VAL A 65 -23.35 1.35 2.65
C VAL A 65 -24.56 1.02 3.53
N ASP A 66 -25.73 0.98 2.92
CA ASP A 66 -26.93 0.39 3.56
C ASP A 66 -26.95 -1.12 3.21
N PHE A 67 -26.42 -1.91 4.11
CA PHE A 67 -26.31 -3.36 3.91
C PHE A 67 -27.67 -4.07 3.88
N LYS A 68 -28.68 -3.52 4.60
CA LYS A 68 -30.05 -4.09 4.63
C LYS A 68 -30.77 -3.86 3.29
N ARG A 69 -30.64 -2.67 2.72
CA ARG A 69 -31.23 -2.31 1.43
C ARG A 69 -30.32 -2.64 0.26
N LYS A 70 -29.11 -3.14 0.51
CA LYS A 70 -28.09 -3.45 -0.49
C LYS A 70 -27.76 -2.26 -1.40
N LYS A 71 -27.46 -1.10 -0.82
CA LYS A 71 -27.16 0.13 -1.53
C LYS A 71 -25.83 0.73 -1.05
N VAL A 72 -24.98 1.07 -2.01
CA VAL A 72 -23.79 1.91 -1.77
C VAL A 72 -24.20 3.37 -1.90
N ILE A 73 -23.92 4.17 -0.88
CA ILE A 73 -24.16 5.61 -0.86
C ILE A 73 -22.88 6.31 -1.29
N THR A 74 -22.96 7.12 -2.35
CA THR A 74 -21.80 7.80 -2.94
C THR A 74 -22.01 9.32 -2.99
N SER A 75 -20.97 10.05 -3.45
CA SER A 75 -21.07 11.48 -3.75
C SER A 75 -22.03 11.77 -4.92
N GLU A 76 -22.27 10.79 -5.80
CA GLU A 76 -23.03 10.94 -7.05
C GLU A 76 -24.42 10.27 -6.99
N GLY A 77 -24.79 9.71 -5.84
CA GLY A 77 -26.06 9.03 -5.64
C GLY A 77 -25.92 7.61 -5.07
N GLU A 78 -26.96 6.81 -5.21
CA GLU A 78 -27.00 5.44 -4.69
C GLU A 78 -26.78 4.41 -5.80
N VAL A 79 -26.03 3.34 -5.48
CA VAL A 79 -25.81 2.20 -6.38
C VAL A 79 -26.26 0.92 -5.69
N GLU A 80 -27.27 0.24 -6.26
CA GLU A 80 -27.76 -1.05 -5.75
C GLU A 80 -26.79 -2.18 -6.09
N PHE A 81 -26.71 -3.20 -5.22
CA PHE A 81 -25.91 -4.40 -5.44
C PHE A 81 -26.64 -5.66 -4.98
N ASP A 82 -26.33 -6.80 -5.60
CA ASP A 82 -26.64 -8.13 -5.08
C ASP A 82 -25.44 -8.64 -4.27
N LYS A 83 -24.21 -8.42 -4.77
CA LYS A 83 -22.95 -8.73 -4.10
C LYS A 83 -22.02 -7.51 -4.09
N LEU A 84 -21.30 -7.33 -2.99
CA LEU A 84 -20.39 -6.19 -2.79
C LEU A 84 -18.97 -6.68 -2.53
N ILE A 85 -17.99 -6.14 -3.27
CA ILE A 85 -16.56 -6.37 -3.00
C ILE A 85 -15.95 -5.08 -2.50
N ILE A 86 -15.39 -5.11 -1.30
CA ILE A 86 -14.70 -3.97 -0.67
C ILE A 86 -13.20 -4.14 -0.85
N SER A 87 -12.58 -3.24 -1.65
CA SER A 87 -11.17 -3.25 -2.02
C SER A 87 -10.54 -1.85 -1.94
N LEU A 88 -10.81 -1.15 -0.83
CA LEU A 88 -10.50 0.26 -0.62
C LEU A 88 -9.05 0.56 -0.19
N GLY A 89 -8.16 -0.45 -0.21
CA GLY A 89 -6.73 -0.27 0.04
C GLY A 89 -6.39 -0.02 1.51
N PHE A 90 -5.47 0.90 1.77
CA PHE A 90 -4.90 1.17 3.09
C PHE A 90 -4.78 2.66 3.38
N GLU A 91 -4.50 3.00 4.63
CA GLU A 91 -4.06 4.31 5.13
C GLU A 91 -2.82 4.14 6.01
N GLN A 92 -2.00 5.18 6.14
CA GLN A 92 -0.96 5.24 7.16
C GLN A 92 -1.54 5.74 8.48
N ASP A 93 -1.23 5.03 9.57
CA ASP A 93 -1.68 5.39 10.91
C ASP A 93 -0.81 6.51 11.50
N THR A 94 -1.23 7.75 11.28
CA THR A 94 -0.57 8.93 11.86
C THR A 94 -0.90 9.13 13.34
N SER A 95 -1.87 8.41 13.90
CA SER A 95 -2.34 8.59 15.29
C SER A 95 -1.29 8.24 16.34
N LYS A 96 -0.34 7.37 15.98
CA LYS A 96 0.76 6.94 16.86
C LYS A 96 1.90 7.95 16.93
N VAL A 97 1.95 8.91 16.01
CA VAL A 97 2.96 9.96 15.97
C VAL A 97 2.28 11.28 16.26
N LYS A 98 2.34 11.74 17.52
CA LYS A 98 1.76 13.01 17.95
C LYS A 98 2.61 14.18 17.40
N ALA A 99 2.38 14.58 16.14
CA ALA A 99 3.17 15.65 15.55
C ALA A 99 2.37 16.47 14.53
N ARG A 100 2.64 17.79 14.52
CA ARG A 100 2.01 18.73 13.58
C ARG A 100 2.62 18.72 12.18
N ASN A 101 3.84 18.20 12.00
CA ASN A 101 4.62 18.33 10.75
C ASN A 101 5.15 16.99 10.23
N VAL A 102 4.37 15.90 10.34
CA VAL A 102 4.73 14.62 9.74
C VAL A 102 4.01 14.47 8.41
N MET A 103 4.77 14.31 7.34
CA MET A 103 4.26 13.94 6.04
C MET A 103 4.11 12.43 5.93
N LYS A 104 3.13 11.98 5.17
CA LYS A 104 2.92 10.57 4.81
C LYS A 104 3.19 10.37 3.32
N LEU A 105 3.30 9.13 2.88
CA LEU A 105 3.49 8.79 1.47
C LEU A 105 2.54 7.64 1.09
N GLU A 106 1.32 7.97 0.72
CA GLU A 106 0.27 7.02 0.34
C GLU A 106 -0.13 7.12 -1.12
N ASN A 107 -0.06 8.33 -1.69
CA ASN A 107 -0.53 8.68 -3.02
C ASN A 107 0.42 9.66 -3.71
N VAL A 108 0.09 10.03 -4.94
CA VAL A 108 0.94 10.91 -5.77
C VAL A 108 0.96 12.33 -5.21
N GLU A 109 -0.14 12.83 -4.66
CA GLU A 109 -0.21 14.15 -4.04
C GLU A 109 0.73 14.25 -2.84
N ASP A 110 0.80 13.20 -2.02
CA ASP A 110 1.75 13.11 -0.92
C ASP A 110 3.20 13.13 -1.43
N ALA A 111 3.49 12.37 -2.49
CA ALA A 111 4.83 12.34 -3.10
C ALA A 111 5.27 13.72 -3.63
N LEU A 112 4.37 14.44 -4.29
CA LEU A 112 4.62 15.79 -4.80
C LEU A 112 4.82 16.82 -3.68
N LYS A 113 4.02 16.73 -2.59
CA LYS A 113 4.19 17.58 -1.40
C LYS A 113 5.54 17.34 -0.73
N ILE A 114 5.96 16.07 -0.58
CA ILE A 114 7.28 15.73 -0.07
C ILE A 114 8.35 16.32 -1.00
N ARG A 115 8.24 16.13 -2.31
CA ARG A 115 9.17 16.69 -3.31
C ARG A 115 9.32 18.21 -3.20
N GLU A 116 8.21 18.94 -3.05
CA GLU A 116 8.21 20.39 -2.86
C GLU A 116 8.93 20.77 -1.56
N ALA A 117 8.61 20.10 -0.44
CA ALA A 117 9.24 20.35 0.84
C ALA A 117 10.75 20.12 0.79
N LEU A 118 11.22 19.10 0.06
CA LEU A 118 12.64 18.78 -0.11
C LEU A 118 13.44 19.95 -0.75
N GLY A 119 12.81 20.82 -1.52
CA GLY A 119 13.48 22.00 -2.08
C GLY A 119 14.04 22.97 -1.02
N LYS A 120 13.46 22.96 0.19
CA LYS A 120 13.81 23.87 1.30
C LYS A 120 14.46 23.16 2.50
N THR A 121 14.65 21.84 2.44
CA THR A 121 15.15 21.03 3.54
C THR A 121 16.52 20.43 3.24
N LYS A 122 17.36 20.31 4.26
CA LYS A 122 18.69 19.66 4.18
C LYS A 122 18.70 18.27 4.79
N SER A 123 17.85 18.07 5.80
CA SER A 123 17.78 16.83 6.58
C SER A 123 16.38 16.27 6.65
N VAL A 124 16.25 14.92 6.56
CA VAL A 124 14.98 14.22 6.60
C VAL A 124 15.06 13.06 7.59
N ALA A 125 14.09 12.96 8.48
CA ALA A 125 13.86 11.76 9.28
C ALA A 125 12.77 10.90 8.63
N VAL A 126 13.09 9.64 8.33
CA VAL A 126 12.18 8.64 7.80
C VAL A 126 11.82 7.69 8.94
N LEU A 127 10.52 7.61 9.28
CA LEU A 127 10.02 6.82 10.40
C LEU A 127 9.44 5.49 9.91
N GLY A 128 10.21 4.41 10.10
CA GLY A 128 9.89 3.04 9.71
C GLY A 128 10.86 2.44 8.71
N GLY A 129 11.45 1.31 9.05
CA GLY A 129 12.45 0.56 8.26
C GLY A 129 11.84 -0.56 7.40
N GLY A 130 10.57 -0.44 7.00
CA GLY A 130 9.93 -1.31 6.02
C GLY A 130 10.38 -1.02 4.58
N THR A 131 9.74 -1.65 3.58
CA THR A 131 10.08 -1.48 2.15
C THR A 131 10.07 -0.02 1.72
N LEU A 132 9.00 0.71 2.04
CA LEU A 132 8.85 2.11 1.66
C LEU A 132 9.92 3.00 2.30
N GLY A 133 10.21 2.80 3.61
CA GLY A 133 11.21 3.60 4.31
C GLY A 133 12.62 3.36 3.80
N VAL A 134 12.96 2.11 3.51
CA VAL A 134 14.28 1.72 2.94
C VAL A 134 14.46 2.33 1.55
N GLU A 135 13.48 2.20 0.65
CA GLU A 135 13.55 2.79 -0.70
C GLU A 135 13.59 4.32 -0.67
N LEU A 136 12.74 4.95 0.16
CA LEU A 136 12.70 6.41 0.30
C LEU A 136 14.02 6.95 0.87
N SER A 137 14.58 6.31 1.90
CA SER A 137 15.86 6.71 2.48
C SER A 137 17.00 6.68 1.47
N GLY A 138 17.05 5.62 0.64
CA GLY A 138 18.03 5.52 -0.45
C GLY A 138 17.85 6.62 -1.51
N ALA A 139 16.60 6.92 -1.90
CA ALA A 139 16.30 7.98 -2.86
C ALA A 139 16.68 9.37 -2.31
N LEU A 140 16.34 9.65 -1.06
CA LEU A 140 16.68 10.92 -0.40
C LEU A 140 18.21 11.11 -0.24
N ALA A 141 18.94 10.06 0.13
CA ALA A 141 20.39 10.10 0.19
C ALA A 141 21.02 10.37 -1.17
N LYS A 142 20.52 9.71 -2.24
CA LYS A 142 20.93 9.97 -3.63
C LYS A 142 20.65 11.42 -4.07
N MET A 143 19.60 12.05 -3.54
CA MET A 143 19.27 13.47 -3.75
C MET A 143 20.15 14.41 -2.92
N GLY A 144 21.16 13.91 -2.18
CA GLY A 144 22.07 14.70 -1.36
C GLY A 144 21.48 15.18 -0.02
N LYS A 145 20.41 14.58 0.47
CA LYS A 145 19.84 14.90 1.77
C LYS A 145 20.57 14.15 2.88
N LYS A 146 20.72 14.80 4.04
CA LYS A 146 21.09 14.10 5.27
C LYS A 146 19.86 13.30 5.72
N VAL A 147 19.99 11.98 5.85
CA VAL A 147 18.85 11.08 6.12
C VAL A 147 19.07 10.33 7.42
N PHE A 148 18.04 10.34 8.27
CA PHE A 148 17.92 9.52 9.46
C PHE A 148 16.81 8.51 9.24
N LEU A 149 17.13 7.21 9.19
CA LEU A 149 16.12 6.15 9.13
C LEU A 149 15.95 5.56 10.53
N ILE A 150 14.74 5.70 11.08
CA ILE A 150 14.43 5.32 12.46
C ILE A 150 13.48 4.12 12.43
N GLU A 151 13.93 3.00 13.02
CA GLU A 151 13.18 1.74 13.07
C GLU A 151 13.08 1.23 14.52
N ALA A 152 11.87 0.90 14.93
CA ALA A 152 11.59 0.39 16.27
C ALA A 152 12.08 -1.05 16.49
N GLN A 153 12.19 -1.84 15.41
CA GLN A 153 12.64 -3.22 15.45
C GLN A 153 14.17 -3.30 15.46
N ARG A 154 14.67 -4.50 15.78
CA ARG A 154 16.12 -4.79 15.81
C ARG A 154 16.80 -4.82 14.44
N ARG A 155 16.03 -4.86 13.36
CA ARG A 155 16.53 -4.90 11.97
C ARG A 155 15.57 -4.22 11.00
N LEU A 156 16.10 -3.77 9.87
CA LEU A 156 15.31 -3.33 8.73
C LEU A 156 14.60 -4.52 8.09
N LEU A 157 13.48 -4.26 7.38
CA LEU A 157 12.74 -5.26 6.61
C LEU A 157 12.45 -6.55 7.41
N PRO A 158 11.81 -6.48 8.60
CA PRO A 158 11.71 -7.60 9.52
C PRO A 158 10.98 -8.84 8.95
N PHE A 159 10.22 -8.67 7.88
CA PHE A 159 9.46 -9.72 7.19
C PHE A 159 10.21 -10.32 5.97
N MET A 160 11.42 -9.85 5.67
CA MET A 160 12.28 -10.38 4.61
C MET A 160 13.40 -11.25 5.19
N SER A 161 14.17 -11.89 4.31
CA SER A 161 15.34 -12.68 4.70
C SER A 161 16.36 -11.82 5.48
N GLN A 162 17.21 -12.49 6.27
CA GLN A 162 18.29 -11.80 6.98
C GLN A 162 19.26 -11.15 5.99
N GLU A 163 19.56 -11.84 4.89
CA GLU A 163 20.43 -11.34 3.82
C GLU A 163 19.88 -10.04 3.21
N SER A 164 18.58 -9.96 2.95
CA SER A 164 17.93 -8.73 2.46
C SER A 164 18.02 -7.60 3.48
N SER A 165 17.84 -7.90 4.78
CA SER A 165 17.97 -6.92 5.85
C SER A 165 19.40 -6.37 5.97
N ASP A 166 20.39 -7.26 5.98
CA ASP A 166 21.81 -6.89 6.11
C ASP A 166 22.30 -6.12 4.89
N PHE A 167 21.86 -6.51 3.70
CA PHE A 167 22.16 -5.78 2.46
C PHE A 167 21.59 -4.37 2.49
N ALA A 168 20.31 -4.20 2.89
CA ALA A 168 19.67 -2.91 3.02
C ALA A 168 20.43 -1.99 3.98
N LEU A 169 20.75 -2.50 5.17
CA LEU A 169 21.47 -1.76 6.20
C LEU A 169 22.85 -1.30 5.69
N SER A 170 23.66 -2.25 5.20
CA SER A 170 24.99 -1.97 4.68
C SER A 170 24.95 -0.95 3.54
N ARG A 171 23.97 -1.07 2.63
CA ARG A 171 23.89 -0.16 1.49
C ARG A 171 23.46 1.24 1.88
N LEU A 172 22.47 1.39 2.77
CA LEU A 172 22.05 2.69 3.27
C LEU A 172 23.18 3.39 4.03
N GLN A 173 23.91 2.67 4.89
CA GLN A 173 25.06 3.22 5.62
C GLN A 173 26.17 3.66 4.65
N ALA A 174 26.47 2.89 3.61
CA ALA A 174 27.44 3.27 2.58
C ALA A 174 27.02 4.53 1.79
N MET A 175 25.73 4.85 1.73
CA MET A 175 25.18 6.08 1.15
C MET A 175 25.13 7.25 2.16
N GLY A 176 25.60 7.07 3.40
CA GLY A 176 25.60 8.10 4.43
C GLY A 176 24.27 8.24 5.18
N VAL A 177 23.36 7.28 5.08
CA VAL A 177 22.14 7.26 5.89
C VAL A 177 22.47 6.85 7.33
N GLU A 178 22.07 7.67 8.29
CA GLU A 178 22.15 7.33 9.72
C GLU A 178 20.97 6.42 10.08
N VAL A 179 21.22 5.13 10.29
CA VAL A 179 20.18 4.14 10.62
C VAL A 179 20.15 3.90 12.13
N MET A 180 18.99 4.14 12.74
CA MET A 180 18.72 3.91 14.16
C MET A 180 17.77 2.71 14.30
N LEU A 181 18.29 1.59 14.77
CA LEU A 181 17.51 0.38 15.08
C LEU A 181 17.17 0.33 16.58
N ASN A 182 16.14 -0.46 16.96
CA ASN A 182 15.61 -0.50 18.32
C ASN A 182 15.20 0.90 18.84
N ALA A 183 14.86 1.81 17.94
CA ALA A 183 14.54 3.20 18.22
C ALA A 183 13.05 3.44 18.01
N LYS A 184 12.25 3.23 19.05
CA LYS A 184 10.81 3.56 19.02
C LYS A 184 10.65 5.08 19.09
N VAL A 185 9.87 5.64 18.17
CA VAL A 185 9.50 7.06 18.20
C VAL A 185 8.48 7.31 19.31
N ASP A 186 8.78 8.23 20.20
CA ASP A 186 7.93 8.64 21.31
C ASP A 186 7.17 9.93 20.99
N SER A 187 7.86 10.91 20.38
CA SER A 187 7.24 12.16 19.93
C SER A 187 7.99 12.77 18.74
N VAL A 188 7.31 13.65 18.02
CA VAL A 188 7.87 14.47 16.95
C VAL A 188 7.49 15.93 17.19
N GLY A 189 8.49 16.79 17.33
CA GLY A 189 8.35 18.23 17.52
C GLY A 189 9.49 18.95 16.81
N GLU A 190 10.28 19.77 17.54
CA GLU A 190 11.55 20.31 17.05
C GLU A 190 12.59 19.19 16.83
N PHE A 191 12.47 18.13 17.63
CA PHE A 191 13.24 16.90 17.54
C PHE A 191 12.31 15.72 17.32
N VAL A 192 12.79 14.69 16.64
CA VAL A 192 12.23 13.35 16.72
C VAL A 192 12.83 12.70 17.95
N GLU A 193 12.02 12.51 18.98
CA GLU A 193 12.42 11.84 20.22
C GLU A 193 12.16 10.35 20.10
N THR A 194 13.18 9.57 20.46
CA THR A 194 13.11 8.11 20.40
C THR A 194 13.61 7.50 21.70
N SER A 195 13.28 6.24 21.93
CA SER A 195 13.83 5.46 23.06
C SER A 195 15.35 5.37 23.07
N SER A 196 16.04 5.69 21.96
CA SER A 196 17.48 5.57 21.79
C SER A 196 18.19 6.92 21.59
N GLY A 197 17.48 8.05 21.69
CA GLY A 197 18.05 9.39 21.55
C GLY A 197 17.16 10.34 20.76
N LYS A 198 17.71 11.51 20.44
CA LYS A 198 16.99 12.58 19.72
C LYS A 198 17.65 12.88 18.39
N VAL A 199 16.81 13.13 17.38
CA VAL A 199 17.25 13.52 16.03
C VAL A 199 16.61 14.83 15.66
N ARG A 200 17.41 15.78 15.15
CA ARG A 200 16.89 17.01 14.54
C ARG A 200 16.84 16.84 13.02
N ALA A 201 15.67 16.99 12.44
CA ALA A 201 15.45 16.94 11.00
C ALA A 201 14.51 18.06 10.56
N ASP A 202 14.75 18.62 9.38
CA ASP A 202 13.92 19.69 8.81
C ASP A 202 12.55 19.15 8.32
N LEU A 203 12.53 17.89 7.90
CA LEU A 203 11.34 17.20 7.42
C LEU A 203 11.24 15.82 8.07
N VAL A 204 10.04 15.42 8.41
CA VAL A 204 9.75 14.07 8.92
C VAL A 204 8.76 13.39 8.00
N VAL A 205 9.09 12.17 7.53
CA VAL A 205 8.22 11.36 6.68
C VAL A 205 7.90 10.04 7.37
N LEU A 206 6.61 9.79 7.58
CA LEU A 206 6.12 8.53 8.13
C LEU A 206 6.01 7.50 7.00
N THR A 207 6.62 6.34 7.20
CA THR A 207 6.58 5.20 6.27
C THR A 207 6.16 3.90 6.95
N ALA A 208 5.77 3.99 8.22
CA ALA A 208 5.30 2.88 9.06
C ALA A 208 3.81 3.00 9.37
N GLY A 209 3.25 1.96 9.97
CA GLY A 209 1.91 2.00 10.54
C GLY A 209 0.79 1.90 9.51
N MET A 210 0.89 0.99 8.54
CA MET A 210 -0.21 0.70 7.61
C MET A 210 -1.38 0.05 8.34
N ARG A 211 -2.59 0.55 8.05
CA ARG A 211 -3.87 0.01 8.53
C ARG A 211 -4.90 0.00 7.39
N GLY A 212 -6.03 -0.65 7.58
CA GLY A 212 -7.18 -0.48 6.70
C GLY A 212 -7.70 0.97 6.74
N PRO A 213 -8.43 1.42 5.72
CA PRO A 213 -8.99 2.77 5.69
C PRO A 213 -10.07 2.95 6.76
N SER A 214 -10.16 4.15 7.32
CA SER A 214 -11.08 4.51 8.41
C SER A 214 -12.54 4.22 8.09
N ILE A 215 -12.91 4.31 6.82
CA ILE A 215 -14.26 4.02 6.34
C ILE A 215 -14.73 2.61 6.70
N ILE A 216 -13.85 1.61 6.80
CA ILE A 216 -14.24 0.23 7.18
C ILE A 216 -14.92 0.23 8.57
N ARG A 217 -14.36 0.96 9.52
CA ARG A 217 -14.96 1.13 10.85
C ARG A 217 -16.21 1.97 10.79
N GLU A 218 -16.23 3.04 9.98
CA GLU A 218 -17.37 3.94 9.81
C GLU A 218 -18.59 3.22 9.20
N LEU A 219 -18.35 2.22 8.35
CA LEU A 219 -19.38 1.33 7.80
C LEU A 219 -19.95 0.34 8.85
N GLY A 220 -19.39 0.28 10.05
CA GLY A 220 -19.83 -0.63 11.11
C GLY A 220 -19.41 -2.09 10.90
N LEU A 221 -18.43 -2.35 10.04
CA LEU A 221 -17.91 -3.69 9.78
C LEU A 221 -16.96 -4.14 10.89
N SER A 222 -17.05 -5.40 11.27
CA SER A 222 -16.09 -6.05 12.15
C SER A 222 -14.69 -5.95 11.55
N ASN A 223 -13.72 -5.48 12.35
CA ASN A 223 -12.40 -5.16 11.82
C ASN A 223 -11.29 -5.30 12.86
N VAL A 224 -10.05 -5.45 12.37
CA VAL A 224 -8.81 -5.33 13.15
C VAL A 224 -7.91 -4.31 12.46
N ASN A 225 -7.49 -3.27 13.16
CA ASN A 225 -6.73 -2.15 12.59
C ASN A 225 -7.39 -1.55 11.35
N ASN A 226 -8.71 -1.33 11.39
CA ASN A 226 -9.56 -0.90 10.27
C ASN A 226 -9.53 -1.86 9.04
N ARG A 227 -8.97 -3.04 9.15
CA ARG A 227 -9.08 -4.08 8.12
C ARG A 227 -10.32 -4.92 8.40
N MET A 228 -11.23 -4.98 7.43
CA MET A 228 -12.46 -5.76 7.52
C MET A 228 -12.15 -7.22 7.81
N LEU A 229 -12.81 -7.81 8.81
CA LEU A 229 -12.72 -9.24 9.10
C LEU A 229 -13.52 -10.03 8.09
N VAL A 230 -12.85 -10.99 7.47
CA VAL A 230 -13.45 -11.94 6.54
C VAL A 230 -13.19 -13.37 6.98
N ASP A 231 -14.02 -14.31 6.49
CA ASP A 231 -13.78 -15.75 6.62
C ASP A 231 -12.72 -16.25 5.62
N GLU A 232 -12.49 -17.54 5.59
CA GLU A 232 -11.52 -18.19 4.69
C GLU A 232 -11.93 -18.14 3.21
N TYR A 233 -13.18 -17.77 2.90
CA TYR A 233 -13.71 -17.54 1.55
C TYR A 233 -13.70 -16.07 1.15
N LEU A 234 -13.08 -15.19 1.96
CA LEU A 234 -13.06 -13.75 1.83
C LEU A 234 -14.44 -13.07 2.00
N ARG A 235 -15.42 -13.77 2.56
CA ARG A 235 -16.73 -13.26 2.89
C ARG A 235 -16.67 -12.50 4.22
N SER A 236 -17.36 -11.36 4.32
CA SER A 236 -17.52 -10.63 5.57
C SER A 236 -18.08 -11.54 6.67
N VAL A 237 -17.55 -11.41 7.89
CA VAL A 237 -18.11 -12.09 9.05
C VAL A 237 -19.47 -11.52 9.48
N ASP A 238 -19.83 -10.33 8.96
CA ASP A 238 -21.08 -9.62 9.30
C ASP A 238 -22.19 -9.82 8.24
N PHE A 239 -21.82 -9.98 6.96
CA PHE A 239 -22.77 -10.00 5.84
C PHE A 239 -22.37 -11.01 4.76
N GLU A 240 -23.28 -11.92 4.40
CA GLU A 240 -23.04 -13.00 3.42
C GLU A 240 -22.83 -12.52 1.98
N ASP A 241 -23.36 -11.35 1.64
CA ASP A 241 -23.27 -10.77 0.30
C ASP A 241 -22.09 -9.81 0.14
N VAL A 242 -21.25 -9.65 1.18
CA VAL A 242 -20.13 -8.72 1.21
C VAL A 242 -18.81 -9.47 1.29
N PHE A 243 -17.87 -9.12 0.43
CA PHE A 243 -16.54 -9.73 0.33
C PHE A 243 -15.47 -8.67 0.50
N GLY A 244 -14.33 -9.06 1.07
CA GLY A 244 -13.17 -8.19 1.24
C GLY A 244 -11.99 -8.62 0.38
N ALA A 245 -11.25 -7.66 -0.16
CA ALA A 245 -10.07 -7.93 -0.95
C ALA A 245 -8.98 -6.86 -0.77
N GLY A 246 -7.71 -7.25 -0.91
CA GLY A 246 -6.57 -6.36 -0.77
C GLY A 246 -6.29 -5.93 0.66
N ASP A 247 -5.67 -4.76 0.80
CA ASP A 247 -5.10 -4.31 2.08
C ASP A 247 -6.16 -3.95 3.12
N CYS A 248 -7.39 -3.63 2.69
CA CYS A 248 -8.49 -3.28 3.59
C CYS A 248 -9.16 -4.48 4.28
N MET A 249 -8.73 -5.72 4.02
CA MET A 249 -9.27 -6.92 4.67
C MET A 249 -8.21 -7.72 5.42
N THR A 250 -8.64 -8.53 6.36
CA THR A 250 -7.83 -9.56 7.01
C THR A 250 -8.67 -10.81 7.28
N VAL A 251 -8.09 -11.99 7.07
CA VAL A 251 -8.77 -13.25 7.32
C VAL A 251 -8.79 -13.52 8.81
N ARG A 252 -9.94 -13.94 9.34
CA ARG A 252 -10.12 -14.28 10.75
C ARG A 252 -9.10 -15.34 11.17
N ASN A 253 -8.37 -15.08 12.27
CA ASN A 253 -7.35 -15.97 12.84
C ASN A 253 -6.17 -16.28 11.91
N SER A 254 -5.93 -15.47 10.86
CA SER A 254 -4.81 -15.65 9.95
C SER A 254 -4.14 -14.33 9.63
N PHE A 255 -2.82 -14.35 9.53
CA PHE A 255 -2.08 -13.17 9.06
C PHE A 255 -2.13 -13.08 7.54
N VAL A 256 -2.56 -11.93 7.03
CA VAL A 256 -2.55 -11.62 5.58
C VAL A 256 -1.73 -10.35 5.37
N PRO A 257 -0.58 -10.42 4.66
CA PRO A 257 0.24 -9.25 4.42
C PRO A 257 -0.43 -8.26 3.47
N MET A 258 -0.14 -6.98 3.66
CA MET A 258 -0.54 -5.91 2.74
C MET A 258 0.49 -5.84 1.61
N SER A 259 0.15 -6.38 0.46
CA SER A 259 1.01 -6.36 -0.73
C SER A 259 0.21 -6.44 -2.01
N ALA A 260 0.76 -5.87 -3.09
CA ALA A 260 0.14 -5.91 -4.41
C ALA A 260 -0.15 -7.35 -4.89
N GLN A 261 0.75 -8.31 -4.60
CA GLN A 261 0.56 -9.71 -5.00
C GLN A 261 -0.62 -10.36 -4.27
N VAL A 262 -0.75 -10.11 -2.95
CA VAL A 262 -1.90 -10.58 -2.17
C VAL A 262 -3.18 -9.87 -2.60
N ALA A 263 -3.11 -8.58 -2.88
CA ALA A 263 -4.26 -7.80 -3.35
C ALA A 263 -4.82 -8.36 -4.67
N VAL A 264 -3.96 -8.66 -5.65
CA VAL A 264 -4.38 -9.26 -6.93
C VAL A 264 -5.06 -10.61 -6.69
N GLN A 265 -4.45 -11.51 -5.93
CA GLN A 265 -4.97 -12.85 -5.68
C GLN A 265 -6.28 -12.83 -4.87
N SER A 266 -6.37 -11.97 -3.86
CA SER A 266 -7.59 -11.82 -3.07
C SER A 266 -8.72 -11.17 -3.85
N GLY A 267 -8.44 -10.20 -4.74
CA GLY A 267 -9.44 -9.61 -5.62
C GLY A 267 -10.06 -10.63 -6.56
N GLU A 268 -9.21 -11.44 -7.20
CA GLU A 268 -9.64 -12.54 -8.06
C GLU A 268 -10.52 -13.55 -7.28
N ARG A 269 -10.04 -14.03 -6.12
CA ARG A 269 -10.76 -15.02 -5.32
C ARG A 269 -12.06 -14.46 -4.75
N ALA A 270 -12.08 -13.23 -4.27
CA ALA A 270 -13.29 -12.58 -3.76
C ALA A 270 -14.39 -12.50 -4.83
N MET A 271 -14.02 -12.15 -6.07
CA MET A 271 -15.00 -12.14 -7.17
C MET A 271 -15.52 -13.53 -7.50
N LEU A 272 -14.66 -14.53 -7.63
CA LEU A 272 -15.06 -15.89 -7.94
C LEU A 272 -15.97 -16.48 -6.86
N ASN A 273 -15.66 -16.22 -5.58
CA ASN A 273 -16.50 -16.64 -4.46
C ASN A 273 -17.83 -15.86 -4.41
N ALA A 274 -17.82 -14.57 -4.75
CA ALA A 274 -19.08 -13.80 -4.90
C ALA A 274 -19.98 -14.34 -6.04
N LEU A 275 -19.39 -14.99 -7.04
CA LEU A 275 -20.08 -15.67 -8.13
C LEU A 275 -20.50 -17.11 -7.80
N GLY A 276 -20.10 -17.64 -6.63
CA GLY A 276 -20.53 -18.95 -6.12
C GLY A 276 -19.52 -20.09 -6.21
N GLU A 277 -18.22 -19.82 -6.45
CA GLU A 277 -17.21 -20.90 -6.53
C GLU A 277 -16.88 -21.55 -5.16
N GLU A 278 -17.01 -20.81 -4.06
CA GLU A 278 -16.75 -21.28 -2.68
C GLU A 278 -15.39 -21.98 -2.47
N GLU A 279 -14.31 -21.34 -2.91
CA GLU A 279 -12.95 -21.83 -2.71
C GLU A 279 -12.22 -21.00 -1.64
N LYS A 280 -11.50 -21.69 -0.73
CA LYS A 280 -10.72 -21.05 0.33
C LYS A 280 -9.60 -20.21 -0.23
N PHE A 281 -9.42 -19.02 0.36
CA PHE A 281 -8.34 -18.14 -0.03
C PHE A 281 -7.00 -18.66 0.46
N SER A 282 -6.08 -18.77 -0.49
CA SER A 282 -4.66 -18.95 -0.21
C SER A 282 -3.87 -17.99 -1.10
N TYR A 283 -2.70 -17.57 -0.65
CA TYR A 283 -1.87 -16.65 -1.43
C TYR A 283 -0.43 -17.13 -1.51
N ARG A 284 0.25 -16.70 -2.57
CA ARG A 284 1.69 -16.89 -2.75
C ARG A 284 2.36 -15.54 -2.94
N GLN A 285 3.33 -15.23 -2.11
CA GLN A 285 4.19 -14.06 -2.28
C GLN A 285 5.51 -14.52 -2.90
N LEU A 286 5.66 -14.28 -4.22
CA LEU A 286 6.78 -14.79 -4.98
C LEU A 286 8.02 -13.90 -4.87
N ALA A 287 7.83 -12.59 -4.75
CA ALA A 287 8.92 -11.64 -4.74
C ALA A 287 8.63 -10.42 -3.88
N VAL A 288 9.65 -9.94 -3.19
CA VAL A 288 9.70 -8.59 -2.60
C VAL A 288 11.03 -7.98 -3.03
N ILE A 289 11.01 -7.11 -4.02
CA ILE A 289 12.21 -6.48 -4.57
C ILE A 289 12.18 -4.98 -4.33
N LEU A 290 13.28 -4.47 -3.77
CA LEU A 290 13.50 -3.07 -3.46
C LEU A 290 14.58 -2.47 -4.34
N ARG A 291 14.59 -1.12 -4.38
CA ARG A 291 15.66 -0.34 -4.97
C ARG A 291 16.24 0.62 -3.90
N VAL A 292 17.53 0.52 -3.63
CA VAL A 292 18.26 1.47 -2.77
C VAL A 292 19.34 2.17 -3.58
N GLY A 293 19.18 3.48 -3.77
CA GLY A 293 19.97 4.20 -4.76
C GLY A 293 19.73 3.64 -6.17
N ASP A 294 20.78 3.09 -6.78
CA ASP A 294 20.70 2.45 -8.10
C ASP A 294 20.75 0.93 -8.03
N GLU A 295 20.80 0.34 -6.84
CA GLU A 295 20.90 -1.10 -6.65
C GLU A 295 19.56 -1.74 -6.32
N TYR A 296 19.30 -2.87 -6.98
CA TYR A 296 18.11 -3.70 -6.79
C TYR A 296 18.47 -4.94 -6.00
N PHE A 297 17.63 -5.29 -5.03
CA PHE A 297 17.79 -6.49 -4.20
C PHE A 297 16.46 -6.89 -3.58
N GLY A 298 16.43 -8.08 -3.01
CA GLY A 298 15.27 -8.56 -2.26
C GLY A 298 15.15 -10.06 -2.26
N ASP A 299 13.97 -10.56 -1.95
CA ASP A 299 13.66 -11.98 -1.90
C ASP A 299 12.82 -12.37 -3.12
N PHE A 300 13.26 -13.41 -3.82
CA PHE A 300 12.55 -14.04 -4.92
C PHE A 300 12.47 -15.56 -4.69
N MET A 301 11.24 -16.09 -4.62
CA MET A 301 10.97 -17.51 -4.34
C MET A 301 11.70 -18.01 -3.07
N GLY A 302 11.69 -17.18 -2.00
CA GLY A 302 12.33 -17.49 -0.73
C GLY A 302 13.87 -17.41 -0.70
N ARG A 303 14.49 -16.85 -1.74
CA ARG A 303 15.95 -16.68 -1.83
C ARG A 303 16.31 -15.22 -2.03
N PHE A 304 17.41 -14.80 -1.42
CA PHE A 304 17.99 -13.49 -1.66
C PHE A 304 18.51 -13.38 -3.11
N VAL A 305 18.17 -12.28 -3.77
CA VAL A 305 18.63 -11.90 -5.10
C VAL A 305 19.03 -10.44 -5.14
N LYS A 306 20.00 -10.08 -6.00
CA LYS A 306 20.47 -8.69 -6.18
C LYS A 306 20.89 -8.41 -7.62
N GLY A 307 21.12 -7.12 -7.92
CA GLY A 307 21.63 -6.67 -9.23
C GLY A 307 20.61 -6.86 -10.35
N ASN A 308 21.09 -7.28 -11.53
CA ASN A 308 20.27 -7.36 -12.74
C ASN A 308 19.10 -8.34 -12.63
N LEU A 309 19.28 -9.48 -11.92
CA LEU A 309 18.18 -10.42 -11.70
C LEU A 309 17.06 -9.77 -10.86
N ALA A 310 17.40 -9.13 -9.76
CA ALA A 310 16.42 -8.42 -8.93
C ALA A 310 15.72 -7.32 -9.72
N ARG A 311 16.48 -6.54 -10.51
CA ARG A 311 15.90 -5.51 -11.40
C ARG A 311 14.90 -6.11 -12.38
N LEU A 312 15.26 -7.19 -13.08
CA LEU A 312 14.37 -7.87 -14.04
C LEU A 312 13.06 -8.34 -13.37
N VAL A 313 13.16 -8.91 -12.16
CA VAL A 313 11.98 -9.36 -11.40
C VAL A 313 11.08 -8.18 -11.02
N LYS A 314 11.66 -7.04 -10.57
CA LYS A 314 10.90 -5.82 -10.27
C LYS A 314 10.23 -5.25 -11.51
N ASP A 315 10.98 -5.11 -12.61
CA ASP A 315 10.47 -4.58 -13.88
C ASP A 315 9.33 -5.45 -14.44
N PHE A 316 9.44 -6.77 -14.32
CA PHE A 316 8.38 -7.70 -14.71
C PHE A 316 7.12 -7.52 -13.84
N GLY A 317 7.28 -7.29 -12.53
CA GLY A 317 6.16 -6.97 -11.63
C GLY A 317 5.42 -5.69 -12.05
N VAL A 318 6.17 -4.63 -12.38
CA VAL A 318 5.63 -3.37 -12.90
C VAL A 318 4.90 -3.60 -14.22
N TYR A 319 5.53 -4.29 -15.17
CA TYR A 319 4.93 -4.63 -16.47
C TYR A 319 3.60 -5.36 -16.31
N ARG A 320 3.53 -6.36 -15.43
CA ARG A 320 2.28 -7.07 -15.15
C ARG A 320 1.19 -6.16 -14.58
N ALA A 321 1.53 -5.23 -13.68
CA ALA A 321 0.59 -4.28 -13.12
C ALA A 321 0.02 -3.34 -14.21
N VAL A 322 0.87 -2.80 -15.07
CA VAL A 322 0.46 -1.96 -16.22
C VAL A 322 -0.47 -2.76 -17.14
N LYS A 323 -0.07 -3.96 -17.54
CA LYS A 323 -0.89 -4.83 -18.43
C LYS A 323 -2.22 -5.22 -17.82
N MET A 324 -2.29 -5.37 -16.50
CA MET A 324 -3.55 -5.65 -15.81
C MET A 324 -4.57 -4.49 -15.98
N VAL A 325 -4.12 -3.24 -15.82
CA VAL A 325 -4.97 -2.06 -15.99
C VAL A 325 -5.33 -1.84 -17.46
N GLU A 326 -4.36 -1.96 -18.38
CA GLU A 326 -4.62 -1.87 -19.83
C GLU A 326 -5.67 -2.91 -20.27
N ARG A 327 -5.57 -4.15 -19.80
CA ARG A 327 -6.55 -5.20 -20.10
C ARG A 327 -7.94 -4.82 -19.59
N ALA A 328 -8.06 -4.22 -18.42
CA ALA A 328 -9.35 -3.75 -17.90
C ALA A 328 -9.96 -2.64 -18.77
N SER A 329 -9.14 -1.86 -19.48
CA SER A 329 -9.59 -0.82 -20.41
C SER A 329 -10.08 -1.36 -21.77
N LEU A 330 -9.65 -2.58 -22.14
CA LEU A 330 -9.98 -3.22 -23.43
C LEU A 330 -11.27 -4.06 -23.38
N ILE A 331 -11.72 -4.42 -22.20
CA ILE A 331 -12.93 -5.23 -21.96
C ILE A 331 -14.13 -4.33 -21.64
#